data_5a625a24c304489f5ff381e04f63544e
#
_entry.id   5a625a24c304489f5ff381e04f63544e
#
_cell.length_a   1.000
_cell.length_b   1.000
_cell.length_c   1.000
_cell.angle_alpha   90.00
_cell.angle_beta   90.00
_cell.angle_gamma   90.00
#
_symmetry.space_group_name_H-M   'P 1'
#
loop_
_entity.id
_entity.type
_entity.pdbx_description
1 polymer ?
#
loop_
_entity_poly.entity_id
_entity_poly.type
_entity_poly.pdbx_seq_one_letter_code
_entity_poly.pdbx_strand_id
1 'polypeptide(L)'
;YNAINLAAPVFVTSEAVQLVVLPLFHTGGMNCYANPVLHSGGEIILIKEFEPSLALSIIGNPDYGVTHFFAVPAPYQFMMNHPDFDKTDLSRLKVAGIGGAPCAEAILRAWSDRGVSMTQGWGMTETSPGGIGLDAADAERKLGAAGKPLLHTEVKVVDEEGNELPWGEVGELYIRGPNITPGYWNKPEATKNSFEGDWLKTGDAARFDAEGFVYIVDRWKDMYISGGENVYPAEIENVLYQLPQIAEAAIIGIPDERWGETGKAFLALKPGEELEEKDVISHCLKNLAKFKVPQSVEFIDVLPRNATGKVLKRTLREGFLGTDAPAIS
;
A
#
# COMPACT_ATOMS: atom_id res chain seq x y z
N TYR A 1 3.54 -20.36 -9.39
CA TYR A 1 4.70 -19.47 -9.20
C TYR A 1 4.47 -18.48 -8.08
N ASN A 2 3.30 -17.82 -8.04
CA ASN A 2 3.02 -16.83 -6.98
C ASN A 2 3.14 -17.42 -5.56
N ALA A 3 2.60 -18.63 -5.31
CA ALA A 3 2.72 -19.28 -4.01
C ALA A 3 4.18 -19.55 -3.61
N ILE A 4 4.98 -20.01 -4.57
CA ILE A 4 6.43 -20.25 -4.36
C ILE A 4 7.16 -18.92 -4.10
N ASN A 5 6.85 -17.89 -4.90
CA ASN A 5 7.46 -16.57 -4.78
C ASN A 5 7.22 -15.92 -3.41
N LEU A 6 5.99 -16.04 -2.89
CA LEU A 6 5.60 -15.40 -1.63
C LEU A 6 5.99 -16.21 -0.39
N ALA A 7 6.12 -17.52 -0.49
CA ALA A 7 6.40 -18.35 0.68
C ALA A 7 7.78 -18.08 1.31
N ALA A 8 8.81 -17.88 0.47
CA ALA A 8 10.19 -17.74 0.93
C ALA A 8 10.43 -16.48 1.81
N PRO A 9 10.09 -15.26 1.37
CA PRO A 9 10.40 -14.04 2.13
C PRO A 9 9.65 -13.92 3.46
N VAL A 10 8.58 -14.70 3.66
CA VAL A 10 7.78 -14.66 4.87
C VAL A 10 7.75 -16.00 5.63
N PHE A 11 8.71 -16.87 5.36
CA PHE A 11 8.94 -18.13 6.09
C PHE A 11 7.70 -19.04 6.20
N VAL A 12 6.89 -19.14 5.14
CA VAL A 12 5.73 -20.03 5.12
C VAL A 12 6.20 -21.49 5.05
N THR A 13 5.75 -22.29 6.02
CA THR A 13 5.99 -23.73 6.11
C THR A 13 4.68 -24.46 6.38
N SER A 14 4.72 -25.80 6.52
CA SER A 14 3.55 -26.60 6.90
C SER A 14 3.02 -26.31 8.33
N GLU A 15 3.77 -25.58 9.14
CA GLU A 15 3.34 -25.13 10.47
C GLU A 15 2.70 -23.74 10.46
N ALA A 16 2.60 -23.11 9.29
CA ALA A 16 2.01 -21.79 9.18
C ALA A 16 0.49 -21.86 9.39
N VAL A 17 -0.01 -20.99 10.25
CA VAL A 17 -1.44 -20.76 10.45
C VAL A 17 -1.72 -19.29 10.13
N GLN A 18 -2.53 -19.05 9.11
CA GLN A 18 -2.89 -17.69 8.71
C GLN A 18 -4.32 -17.33 9.09
N LEU A 19 -4.50 -16.16 9.70
CA LEU A 19 -5.80 -15.52 9.79
C LEU A 19 -6.11 -14.73 8.51
N VAL A 20 -7.17 -15.12 7.79
CA VAL A 20 -7.64 -14.50 6.55
C VAL A 20 -8.82 -13.58 6.85
N VAL A 21 -8.60 -12.29 6.64
CA VAL A 21 -9.59 -11.22 6.91
C VAL A 21 -10.02 -10.47 5.64
N LEU A 22 -9.30 -10.68 4.54
CA LEU A 22 -9.59 -10.03 3.27
C LEU A 22 -10.50 -10.90 2.40
N PRO A 23 -11.31 -10.29 1.51
CA PRO A 23 -12.22 -11.02 0.63
C PRO A 23 -11.49 -12.01 -0.29
N LEU A 24 -11.97 -13.27 -0.36
CA LEU A 24 -11.37 -14.31 -1.21
C LEU A 24 -11.62 -14.10 -2.71
N PHE A 25 -12.56 -13.23 -3.10
CA PHE A 25 -12.74 -12.87 -4.51
C PHE A 25 -11.65 -11.92 -5.03
N HIS A 26 -10.85 -11.34 -4.13
CA HIS A 26 -9.73 -10.47 -4.46
C HIS A 26 -8.40 -11.23 -4.28
N THR A 27 -7.43 -10.97 -5.17
CA THR A 27 -6.12 -11.65 -5.14
C THR A 27 -5.38 -11.44 -3.82
N GLY A 28 -5.57 -10.30 -3.15
CA GLY A 28 -4.99 -10.00 -1.84
C GLY A 28 -5.46 -10.99 -0.76
N GLY A 29 -6.76 -11.31 -0.72
CA GLY A 29 -7.30 -12.28 0.24
C GLY A 29 -6.94 -13.72 -0.10
N MET A 30 -7.04 -14.10 -1.38
CA MET A 30 -6.81 -15.48 -1.81
C MET A 30 -5.33 -15.80 -2.00
N ASN A 31 -4.57 -14.93 -2.67
CA ASN A 31 -3.28 -15.31 -3.24
C ASN A 31 -2.07 -14.69 -2.51
N CYS A 32 -2.25 -13.71 -1.61
CA CYS A 32 -1.10 -13.19 -0.88
C CYS A 32 -0.52 -14.22 0.09
N TYR A 33 -1.30 -14.69 1.07
CA TYR A 33 -0.80 -15.70 2.01
C TYR A 33 -1.67 -16.97 2.03
N ALA A 34 -3.00 -16.89 1.80
CA ALA A 34 -3.86 -18.04 1.94
C ALA A 34 -3.44 -19.21 1.03
N ASN A 35 -3.33 -18.98 -0.27
CA ASN A 35 -2.85 -20.03 -1.18
C ASN A 35 -1.38 -20.44 -0.94
N PRO A 36 -0.41 -19.54 -0.68
CA PRO A 36 0.94 -19.92 -0.26
C PRO A 36 0.97 -20.82 0.98
N VAL A 37 0.18 -20.51 2.01
CA VAL A 37 0.09 -21.33 3.23
C VAL A 37 -0.50 -22.71 2.93
N LEU A 38 -1.63 -22.78 2.23
CA LEU A 38 -2.21 -24.07 1.82
C LEU A 38 -1.30 -24.88 0.89
N HIS A 39 -0.61 -24.21 -0.04
CA HIS A 39 0.38 -24.85 -0.92
C HIS A 39 1.53 -25.49 -0.14
N SER A 40 1.91 -24.89 0.99
CA SER A 40 2.99 -25.40 1.87
C SER A 40 2.50 -26.42 2.90
N GLY A 41 1.19 -26.77 2.91
CA GLY A 41 0.59 -27.70 3.86
C GLY A 41 0.20 -27.12 5.22
N GLY A 42 0.18 -25.79 5.32
CA GLY A 42 -0.28 -25.07 6.52
C GLY A 42 -1.81 -24.92 6.60
N GLU A 43 -2.28 -24.15 7.55
CA GLU A 43 -3.69 -23.95 7.86
C GLU A 43 -4.13 -22.50 7.65
N ILE A 44 -5.41 -22.29 7.31
CA ILE A 44 -6.02 -20.97 7.28
C ILE A 44 -7.24 -20.93 8.22
N ILE A 45 -7.36 -19.81 8.92
CA ILE A 45 -8.56 -19.45 9.67
C ILE A 45 -9.24 -18.34 8.90
N LEU A 46 -10.46 -18.59 8.43
CA LEU A 46 -11.21 -17.66 7.61
C LEU A 46 -12.34 -17.02 8.43
N ILE A 47 -12.36 -15.70 8.52
CA ILE A 47 -13.50 -14.98 9.09
C ILE A 47 -14.33 -14.33 7.97
N LYS A 48 -15.64 -14.31 8.15
CA LYS A 48 -16.58 -13.85 7.12
C LYS A 48 -16.50 -12.34 6.91
N GLU A 49 -16.37 -11.60 8.00
CA GLU A 49 -16.30 -10.15 8.03
C GLU A 49 -15.19 -9.73 8.98
N PHE A 50 -14.42 -8.73 8.57
CA PHE A 50 -13.38 -8.17 9.43
C PHE A 50 -14.02 -7.37 10.56
N GLU A 51 -13.63 -7.71 11.79
CA GLU A 51 -13.96 -6.99 12.99
C GLU A 51 -12.72 -6.95 13.87
N PRO A 52 -12.24 -5.76 14.31
CA PRO A 52 -10.95 -5.61 14.99
C PRO A 52 -10.83 -6.44 16.26
N SER A 53 -11.86 -6.48 17.13
CA SER A 53 -11.82 -7.23 18.37
C SER A 53 -11.78 -8.73 18.13
N LEU A 54 -12.54 -9.23 17.14
CA LEU A 54 -12.52 -10.64 16.75
C LEU A 54 -11.13 -11.04 16.21
N ALA A 55 -10.56 -10.23 15.31
CA ALA A 55 -9.23 -10.50 14.76
C ALA A 55 -8.16 -10.53 15.85
N LEU A 56 -8.16 -9.56 16.77
CA LEU A 56 -7.24 -9.53 17.91
C LEU A 56 -7.45 -10.74 18.84
N SER A 57 -8.71 -11.13 19.13
CA SER A 57 -9.00 -12.27 19.97
C SER A 57 -8.50 -13.59 19.38
N ILE A 58 -8.60 -13.77 18.06
CA ILE A 58 -8.09 -14.96 17.35
C ILE A 58 -6.56 -14.96 17.33
N ILE A 59 -5.91 -13.83 17.02
CA ILE A 59 -4.44 -13.72 17.00
C ILE A 59 -3.85 -13.99 18.39
N GLY A 60 -4.46 -13.43 19.45
CA GLY A 60 -3.97 -13.56 20.82
C GLY A 60 -4.28 -14.90 21.47
N ASN A 61 -5.20 -15.70 20.91
CA ASN A 61 -5.57 -16.99 21.49
C ASN A 61 -4.61 -18.11 21.06
N PRO A 62 -3.89 -18.75 22.00
CA PRO A 62 -2.96 -19.82 21.72
C PRO A 62 -3.58 -21.03 21.02
N ASP A 63 -4.87 -21.31 21.22
CA ASP A 63 -5.56 -22.47 20.66
C ASP A 63 -5.69 -22.37 19.13
N TYR A 64 -5.72 -21.16 18.57
CA TYR A 64 -5.71 -20.95 17.13
C TYR A 64 -4.32 -20.99 16.52
N GLY A 65 -3.27 -20.70 17.29
CA GLY A 65 -1.88 -20.80 16.86
C GLY A 65 -1.51 -19.90 15.66
N VAL A 66 -2.15 -18.75 15.48
CA VAL A 66 -1.92 -17.85 14.36
C VAL A 66 -0.47 -17.38 14.31
N THR A 67 0.20 -17.64 13.20
CA THR A 67 1.61 -17.27 12.96
C THR A 67 1.79 -16.24 11.86
N HIS A 68 0.82 -16.15 10.94
CA HIS A 68 0.87 -15.26 9.78
C HIS A 68 -0.40 -14.45 9.65
N PHE A 69 -0.25 -13.18 9.31
CA PHE A 69 -1.35 -12.28 9.06
C PHE A 69 -1.03 -11.40 7.85
N PHE A 70 -1.96 -11.24 6.94
CA PHE A 70 -1.84 -10.33 5.80
C PHE A 70 -3.09 -9.48 5.65
N ALA A 71 -2.91 -8.16 5.57
CA ALA A 71 -4.00 -7.23 5.29
C ALA A 71 -3.52 -5.98 4.54
N VAL A 72 -4.48 -5.17 4.09
CA VAL A 72 -4.24 -3.78 3.67
C VAL A 72 -4.08 -2.89 4.91
N PRO A 73 -3.61 -1.62 4.79
CA PRO A 73 -3.35 -0.77 5.95
C PRO A 73 -4.54 -0.55 6.90
N ALA A 74 -5.78 -0.48 6.38
CA ALA A 74 -6.95 -0.18 7.20
C ALA A 74 -7.22 -1.18 8.33
N PRO A 75 -7.25 -2.51 8.14
CA PRO A 75 -7.36 -3.47 9.23
C PRO A 75 -6.28 -3.31 10.30
N TYR A 76 -5.03 -3.08 9.93
CA TYR A 76 -3.95 -2.83 10.87
C TYR A 76 -4.20 -1.59 11.71
N GLN A 77 -4.66 -0.51 11.08
CA GLN A 77 -4.99 0.74 11.76
C GLN A 77 -6.19 0.57 12.70
N PHE A 78 -7.24 -0.14 12.27
CA PHE A 78 -8.40 -0.38 13.12
C PHE A 78 -8.06 -1.24 14.34
N MET A 79 -7.24 -2.29 14.17
CA MET A 79 -6.76 -3.09 15.29
C MET A 79 -5.86 -2.27 16.22
N MET A 80 -4.93 -1.48 15.69
CA MET A 80 -4.03 -0.63 16.47
C MET A 80 -4.78 0.41 17.33
N ASN A 81 -5.91 0.92 16.84
CA ASN A 81 -6.74 1.88 17.56
C ASN A 81 -7.76 1.20 18.50
N HIS A 82 -7.84 -0.14 18.54
CA HIS A 82 -8.77 -0.86 19.40
C HIS A 82 -8.22 -0.98 20.83
N PRO A 83 -9.04 -0.82 21.89
CA PRO A 83 -8.61 -0.92 23.31
C PRO A 83 -7.92 -2.24 23.70
N ASP A 84 -8.16 -3.31 22.94
CA ASP A 84 -7.56 -4.62 23.20
C ASP A 84 -6.21 -4.80 22.52
N PHE A 85 -5.79 -3.90 21.64
CA PHE A 85 -4.52 -4.03 20.93
C PHE A 85 -3.34 -4.20 21.89
N ASP A 86 -3.24 -3.32 22.90
CA ASP A 86 -2.14 -3.34 23.87
C ASP A 86 -2.16 -4.58 24.78
N LYS A 87 -3.32 -5.22 24.94
CA LYS A 87 -3.51 -6.40 25.80
C LYS A 87 -3.34 -7.72 25.04
N THR A 88 -3.42 -7.69 23.71
CA THR A 88 -3.35 -8.89 22.88
C THR A 88 -1.93 -9.46 22.87
N ASP A 89 -1.79 -10.75 23.09
CA ASP A 89 -0.52 -11.45 22.94
C ASP A 89 -0.22 -11.65 21.43
N LEU A 90 0.75 -10.91 20.91
CA LEU A 90 1.21 -10.97 19.52
C LEU A 90 2.46 -11.84 19.33
N SER A 91 2.97 -12.47 20.39
CA SER A 91 4.26 -13.17 20.39
C SER A 91 4.36 -14.36 19.43
N ARG A 92 3.21 -14.93 19.02
CA ARG A 92 3.15 -16.03 18.05
C ARG A 92 3.17 -15.56 16.61
N LEU A 93 2.87 -14.30 16.37
CA LEU A 93 2.79 -13.73 15.02
C LEU A 93 4.22 -13.55 14.47
N LYS A 94 4.68 -14.51 13.69
CA LYS A 94 6.02 -14.53 13.10
C LYS A 94 6.19 -13.44 12.06
N VAL A 95 5.16 -13.24 11.22
CA VAL A 95 5.15 -12.25 10.14
C VAL A 95 3.76 -11.64 9.99
N ALA A 96 3.74 -10.34 9.86
CA ALA A 96 2.55 -9.59 9.46
C ALA A 96 2.84 -8.84 8.15
N GLY A 97 2.20 -9.29 7.06
CA GLY A 97 2.36 -8.71 5.73
C GLY A 97 1.36 -7.60 5.46
N ILE A 98 1.81 -6.52 4.88
CA ILE A 98 0.99 -5.38 4.52
C ILE A 98 1.22 -4.98 3.06
N GLY A 99 0.15 -4.73 2.32
CA GLY A 99 0.26 -4.39 0.91
C GLY A 99 -1.06 -3.94 0.29
N GLY A 100 -1.07 -3.76 -1.03
CA GLY A 100 -2.25 -3.36 -1.81
C GLY A 100 -2.60 -1.88 -1.74
N ALA A 101 -1.99 -1.12 -0.83
CA ALA A 101 -2.06 0.34 -0.75
C ALA A 101 -0.81 0.89 -0.05
N PRO A 102 -0.46 2.16 -0.24
CA PRO A 102 0.58 2.82 0.55
C PRO A 102 0.29 2.68 2.05
N CYS A 103 1.32 2.39 2.84
CA CYS A 103 1.20 2.25 4.28
C CYS A 103 1.96 3.37 4.98
N ALA A 104 1.28 4.05 5.90
CA ALA A 104 1.91 5.04 6.74
C ALA A 104 2.95 4.39 7.67
N GLU A 105 4.11 5.01 7.78
CA GLU A 105 5.21 4.52 8.63
C GLU A 105 4.79 4.37 10.10
N ALA A 106 3.87 5.22 10.58
CA ALA A 106 3.32 5.13 11.92
C ALA A 106 2.63 3.79 12.21
N ILE A 107 1.92 3.20 11.24
CA ILE A 107 1.30 1.87 11.37
C ILE A 107 2.38 0.80 11.48
N LEU A 108 3.38 0.84 10.59
CA LEU A 108 4.48 -0.12 10.61
C LEU A 108 5.22 -0.11 11.94
N ARG A 109 5.54 1.09 12.46
CA ARG A 109 6.23 1.27 13.75
C ARG A 109 5.39 0.75 14.92
N ALA A 110 4.10 1.09 15.00
CA ALA A 110 3.23 0.68 16.11
C ALA A 110 3.16 -0.86 16.26
N TRP A 111 3.18 -1.61 15.16
CA TRP A 111 3.21 -3.06 15.20
C TRP A 111 4.62 -3.62 15.45
N SER A 112 5.65 -3.02 14.87
CA SER A 112 7.04 -3.41 15.09
C SER A 112 7.46 -3.20 16.55
N ASP A 113 7.04 -2.11 17.19
CA ASP A 113 7.29 -1.83 18.61
C ASP A 113 6.65 -2.89 19.55
N ARG A 114 5.63 -3.62 19.04
CA ARG A 114 5.03 -4.78 19.70
C ARG A 114 5.73 -6.11 19.37
N GLY A 115 6.89 -6.07 18.70
CA GLY A 115 7.69 -7.22 18.35
C GLY A 115 7.21 -8.00 17.12
N VAL A 116 6.28 -7.44 16.33
CA VAL A 116 5.77 -8.07 15.11
C VAL A 116 6.62 -7.66 13.91
N SER A 117 7.14 -8.65 13.18
CA SER A 117 7.87 -8.39 11.93
C SER A 117 6.93 -7.94 10.83
N MET A 118 6.92 -6.63 10.54
CA MET A 118 6.06 -6.01 9.53
C MET A 118 6.73 -6.04 8.16
N THR A 119 6.26 -6.89 7.28
CA THR A 119 6.78 -6.98 5.91
C THR A 119 5.86 -6.26 4.94
N GLN A 120 6.42 -5.41 4.11
CA GLN A 120 5.70 -4.82 3.02
C GLN A 120 5.85 -5.66 1.75
N GLY A 121 4.88 -5.55 0.86
CA GLY A 121 4.96 -6.12 -0.47
C GLY A 121 4.22 -5.24 -1.46
N TRP A 122 4.65 -5.33 -2.71
CA TRP A 122 3.96 -4.71 -3.81
C TRP A 122 3.54 -5.75 -4.84
N GLY A 123 2.38 -5.48 -5.40
CA GLY A 123 1.82 -6.26 -6.49
C GLY A 123 0.42 -5.81 -6.87
N MET A 124 -0.10 -6.41 -7.91
CA MET A 124 -1.40 -6.08 -8.49
C MET A 124 -2.07 -7.37 -8.96
N THR A 125 -3.34 -7.32 -9.37
CA THR A 125 -4.04 -8.49 -9.88
C THR A 125 -3.26 -9.15 -11.03
N GLU A 126 -2.66 -8.33 -11.88
CA GLU A 126 -1.88 -8.74 -13.04
C GLU A 126 -0.57 -9.45 -12.68
N THR A 127 -0.11 -9.37 -11.43
CA THR A 127 1.10 -10.08 -10.94
C THR A 127 0.78 -11.31 -10.08
N SER A 128 -0.48 -11.69 -9.89
CA SER A 128 -1.03 -12.90 -9.26
C SER A 128 -0.92 -13.08 -7.71
N PRO A 129 -0.82 -12.12 -6.82
CA PRO A 129 -0.56 -10.71 -6.93
C PRO A 129 0.91 -10.32 -6.68
N GLY A 130 1.79 -11.23 -6.24
CA GLY A 130 3.14 -10.91 -5.76
C GLY A 130 4.10 -10.51 -6.87
N GLY A 131 4.70 -9.34 -6.77
CA GLY A 131 5.76 -8.87 -7.65
C GLY A 131 7.04 -8.56 -6.89
N ILE A 132 6.93 -7.84 -5.80
CA ILE A 132 8.02 -7.40 -4.93
C ILE A 132 7.68 -7.73 -3.50
N GLY A 133 8.63 -8.19 -2.72
CA GLY A 133 8.43 -8.53 -1.30
C GLY A 133 9.61 -8.12 -0.44
N LEU A 134 9.32 -7.61 0.74
CA LEU A 134 10.30 -7.34 1.76
C LEU A 134 10.49 -8.60 2.60
N ASP A 135 11.72 -9.07 2.67
CA ASP A 135 12.09 -10.18 3.55
C ASP A 135 11.88 -9.77 5.02
N ALA A 136 11.36 -10.68 5.83
CA ALA A 136 11.15 -10.43 7.25
C ALA A 136 12.44 -10.05 8.00
N ALA A 137 13.60 -10.55 7.54
CA ALA A 137 14.90 -10.18 8.10
C ALA A 137 15.29 -8.72 7.83
N ASP A 138 14.74 -8.10 6.78
CA ASP A 138 15.00 -6.71 6.40
C ASP A 138 13.90 -5.74 6.84
N ALA A 139 12.81 -6.25 7.41
CA ALA A 139 11.59 -5.49 7.68
C ALA A 139 11.82 -4.21 8.52
N GLU A 140 12.64 -4.32 9.58
CA GLU A 140 12.98 -3.18 10.44
C GLU A 140 13.99 -2.23 9.77
N ARG A 141 15.02 -2.79 9.11
CA ARG A 141 16.11 -2.03 8.48
C ARG A 141 15.64 -1.24 7.26
N LYS A 142 14.68 -1.77 6.51
CA LYS A 142 14.15 -1.23 5.25
C LYS A 142 12.70 -0.81 5.37
N LEU A 143 12.33 -0.26 6.51
CA LEU A 143 11.00 0.25 6.75
C LEU A 143 10.56 1.21 5.62
N GLY A 144 9.37 0.99 5.04
CA GLY A 144 8.85 1.76 3.91
C GLY A 144 9.26 1.23 2.53
N ALA A 145 10.23 0.32 2.41
CA ALA A 145 10.52 -0.35 1.14
C ALA A 145 9.45 -1.40 0.82
N ALA A 146 9.08 -1.54 -0.45
CA ALA A 146 8.28 -2.67 -0.94
C ALA A 146 9.08 -3.98 -0.93
N GLY A 147 10.41 -3.89 -0.93
CA GLY A 147 11.33 -5.02 -0.90
C GLY A 147 12.15 -5.19 -2.17
N LYS A 148 12.43 -6.43 -2.51
CA LYS A 148 13.14 -6.83 -3.74
C LYS A 148 12.22 -7.65 -4.64
N PRO A 149 12.55 -7.76 -5.96
CA PRO A 149 11.83 -8.67 -6.84
C PRO A 149 11.74 -10.07 -6.24
N LEU A 150 10.56 -10.68 -6.31
CA LEU A 150 10.37 -12.06 -5.85
C LEU A 150 11.15 -13.04 -6.75
N LEU A 151 11.38 -14.25 -6.26
CA LEU A 151 12.32 -15.23 -6.83
C LEU A 151 12.25 -15.41 -8.35
N HIS A 152 11.04 -15.39 -8.93
CA HIS A 152 10.83 -15.62 -10.37
C HIS A 152 10.35 -14.35 -11.09
N THR A 153 10.60 -13.17 -10.53
CA THR A 153 10.23 -11.90 -11.14
C THR A 153 11.45 -11.03 -11.40
N GLU A 154 11.36 -10.24 -12.45
CA GLU A 154 12.32 -9.20 -12.76
C GLU A 154 11.58 -7.86 -12.79
N VAL A 155 12.24 -6.81 -12.33
CA VAL A 155 11.71 -5.45 -12.37
C VAL A 155 12.76 -4.47 -12.88
N LYS A 156 12.30 -3.42 -13.53
CA LYS A 156 13.09 -2.26 -13.90
C LYS A 156 12.29 -0.98 -13.71
N VAL A 157 12.97 0.13 -13.55
CA VAL A 157 12.36 1.47 -13.53
C VAL A 157 12.79 2.20 -14.76
N VAL A 158 11.84 2.82 -15.48
CA VAL A 158 12.08 3.43 -16.79
C VAL A 158 11.58 4.88 -16.83
N ASP A 159 12.18 5.67 -17.72
CA ASP A 159 11.68 7.01 -18.08
C ASP A 159 10.46 6.94 -19.02
N GLU A 160 9.97 8.10 -19.46
CA GLU A 160 8.82 8.21 -20.37
C GLU A 160 9.11 7.63 -21.76
N GLU A 161 10.38 7.56 -22.17
CA GLU A 161 10.84 6.96 -23.43
C GLU A 161 11.06 5.45 -23.31
N GLY A 162 10.94 4.86 -22.12
CA GLY A 162 11.13 3.43 -21.84
C GLY A 162 12.58 3.03 -21.59
N ASN A 163 13.51 3.98 -21.43
CA ASN A 163 14.89 3.70 -21.08
C ASN A 163 15.01 3.39 -19.58
N GLU A 164 15.83 2.39 -19.25
CA GLU A 164 16.08 2.04 -17.84
C GLU A 164 16.85 3.16 -17.13
N LEU A 165 16.32 3.58 -15.98
CA LEU A 165 16.89 4.64 -15.17
C LEU A 165 17.95 4.12 -14.20
N PRO A 166 18.96 4.94 -13.85
CA PRO A 166 19.91 4.64 -12.78
C PRO A 166 19.20 4.48 -11.42
N TRP A 167 19.78 3.69 -10.55
CA TRP A 167 19.28 3.56 -9.16
C TRP A 167 19.27 4.91 -8.45
N GLY A 168 18.19 5.20 -7.75
CA GLY A 168 17.92 6.47 -7.07
C GLY A 168 16.93 7.37 -7.81
N GLU A 169 16.83 7.23 -9.14
CA GLU A 169 15.89 8.00 -9.93
C GLU A 169 14.49 7.39 -9.91
N VAL A 170 13.46 8.24 -10.01
CA VAL A 170 12.05 7.84 -10.00
C VAL A 170 11.55 7.73 -11.43
N GLY A 171 10.91 6.61 -11.76
CA GLY A 171 10.28 6.35 -13.04
C GLY A 171 9.16 5.34 -12.93
N GLU A 172 8.60 4.90 -14.07
CA GLU A 172 7.57 3.87 -14.09
C GLU A 172 8.18 2.50 -13.82
N LEU A 173 7.55 1.74 -12.92
CA LEU A 173 7.92 0.36 -12.61
C LEU A 173 7.41 -0.59 -13.69
N TYR A 174 8.32 -1.33 -14.31
CA TYR A 174 8.01 -2.43 -15.23
C TYR A 174 8.35 -3.76 -14.58
N ILE A 175 7.54 -4.79 -14.84
CA ILE A 175 7.73 -6.12 -14.27
C ILE A 175 7.54 -7.22 -15.31
N ARG A 176 8.29 -8.30 -15.20
CA ARG A 176 8.10 -9.54 -15.96
C ARG A 176 8.32 -10.78 -15.11
N GLY A 177 7.74 -11.90 -15.53
CA GLY A 177 7.90 -13.18 -14.86
C GLY A 177 6.74 -14.15 -15.13
N PRO A 178 6.87 -15.42 -14.75
CA PRO A 178 5.87 -16.44 -15.03
C PRO A 178 4.58 -16.29 -14.19
N ASN A 179 4.56 -15.39 -13.22
CA ASN A 179 3.38 -15.03 -12.43
C ASN A 179 2.60 -13.85 -13.04
N ILE A 180 3.12 -13.22 -14.10
CA ILE A 180 2.47 -12.09 -14.75
C ILE A 180 1.33 -12.59 -15.63
N THR A 181 0.21 -11.87 -15.65
CA THR A 181 -0.93 -12.17 -16.52
C THR A 181 -0.51 -12.23 -17.98
N PRO A 182 -1.06 -13.14 -18.80
CA PRO A 182 -0.87 -13.09 -20.25
C PRO A 182 -1.70 -12.00 -20.93
N GLY A 183 -2.60 -11.32 -20.18
CA GLY A 183 -3.44 -10.24 -20.71
C GLY A 183 -4.86 -10.21 -20.14
N TYR A 184 -5.67 -9.31 -20.67
CA TYR A 184 -7.05 -9.11 -20.27
C TYR A 184 -8.01 -9.90 -21.17
N TRP A 185 -8.91 -10.65 -20.54
CA TRP A 185 -9.89 -11.47 -21.25
C TRP A 185 -10.75 -10.64 -22.22
N ASN A 186 -10.77 -11.03 -23.49
CA ASN A 186 -11.51 -10.35 -24.57
C ASN A 186 -11.17 -8.85 -24.75
N LYS A 187 -9.97 -8.40 -24.34
CA LYS A 187 -9.53 -7.01 -24.48
C LYS A 187 -8.11 -6.95 -25.09
N PRO A 188 -7.95 -7.31 -26.37
CA PRO A 188 -6.62 -7.39 -26.99
C PRO A 188 -5.90 -6.03 -27.04
N GLU A 189 -6.61 -4.94 -27.30
CA GLU A 189 -6.00 -3.60 -27.33
C GLU A 189 -5.53 -3.16 -25.94
N ALA A 190 -6.33 -3.39 -24.90
CA ALA A 190 -5.90 -3.10 -23.54
C ALA A 190 -4.69 -3.95 -23.13
N THR A 191 -4.67 -5.23 -23.52
CA THR A 191 -3.52 -6.12 -23.33
C THR A 191 -2.28 -5.56 -24.03
N LYS A 192 -2.38 -5.24 -25.32
CA LYS A 192 -1.27 -4.69 -26.09
C LYS A 192 -0.71 -3.42 -25.48
N ASN A 193 -1.59 -2.52 -25.02
CA ASN A 193 -1.18 -1.23 -24.45
C ASN A 193 -0.54 -1.37 -23.06
N SER A 194 -0.80 -2.47 -22.36
CA SER A 194 -0.25 -2.73 -21.03
C SER A 194 1.13 -3.38 -21.04
N PHE A 195 1.65 -3.76 -22.20
CA PHE A 195 2.95 -4.41 -22.31
C PHE A 195 3.89 -3.67 -23.24
N GLU A 196 5.18 -3.76 -22.94
CA GLU A 196 6.28 -3.41 -23.82
C GLU A 196 7.19 -4.64 -23.95
N GLY A 197 7.09 -5.34 -25.09
CA GLY A 197 7.66 -6.68 -25.20
C GLY A 197 7.08 -7.61 -24.16
N ASP A 198 7.93 -8.20 -23.31
CA ASP A 198 7.55 -9.10 -22.23
C ASP A 198 7.34 -8.37 -20.88
N TRP A 199 7.48 -7.06 -20.86
CA TRP A 199 7.37 -6.25 -19.66
C TRP A 199 5.96 -5.68 -19.50
N LEU A 200 5.33 -5.98 -18.36
CA LEU A 200 4.08 -5.34 -17.96
C LEU A 200 4.38 -3.94 -17.41
N LYS A 201 3.73 -2.93 -17.99
CA LYS A 201 3.71 -1.55 -17.47
C LYS A 201 2.75 -1.48 -16.29
N THR A 202 3.26 -1.14 -15.11
CA THR A 202 2.45 -1.25 -13.88
C THR A 202 1.59 -0.02 -13.61
N GLY A 203 1.98 1.14 -14.15
CA GLY A 203 1.39 2.43 -13.83
C GLY A 203 1.71 2.90 -12.41
N ASP A 204 2.72 2.32 -11.76
CA ASP A 204 3.21 2.75 -10.46
C ASP A 204 4.61 3.39 -10.62
N ALA A 205 4.83 4.52 -9.94
CA ALA A 205 6.12 5.19 -9.84
C ALA A 205 6.97 4.52 -8.77
N ALA A 206 8.22 4.22 -9.08
CA ALA A 206 9.14 3.58 -8.16
C ALA A 206 10.58 4.04 -8.34
N ARG A 207 11.42 3.72 -7.38
CA ARG A 207 12.88 3.86 -7.46
C ARG A 207 13.58 2.74 -6.74
N PHE A 208 14.81 2.45 -7.12
CA PHE A 208 15.70 1.58 -6.36
C PHE A 208 16.55 2.39 -5.38
N ASP A 209 16.87 1.81 -4.23
CA ASP A 209 17.98 2.32 -3.42
C ASP A 209 19.32 1.66 -3.82
N ALA A 210 20.42 2.11 -3.20
CA ALA A 210 21.77 1.61 -3.50
C ALA A 210 21.99 0.11 -3.16
N GLU A 211 21.06 -0.51 -2.46
CA GLU A 211 21.10 -1.95 -2.13
C GLU A 211 20.12 -2.78 -2.97
N GLY A 212 19.42 -2.14 -3.94
CA GLY A 212 18.46 -2.77 -4.83
C GLY A 212 17.08 -3.02 -4.20
N PHE A 213 16.74 -2.33 -3.11
CA PHE A 213 15.37 -2.31 -2.61
C PHE A 213 14.52 -1.34 -3.40
N VAL A 214 13.32 -1.76 -3.73
CA VAL A 214 12.33 -0.97 -4.45
C VAL A 214 11.46 -0.20 -3.46
N TYR A 215 11.31 1.08 -3.69
CA TYR A 215 10.35 1.95 -3.02
C TYR A 215 9.30 2.37 -4.01
N ILE A 216 8.04 2.05 -3.72
CA ILE A 216 6.91 2.57 -4.49
C ILE A 216 6.67 3.99 -4.01
N VAL A 217 6.78 4.91 -4.92
CA VAL A 217 6.64 6.35 -4.63
C VAL A 217 5.17 6.73 -4.61
N ASP A 218 4.45 6.37 -5.67
CA ASP A 218 2.99 6.55 -5.79
C ASP A 218 2.45 5.83 -7.04
N ARG A 219 1.18 6.02 -7.33
CA ARG A 219 0.59 5.74 -8.63
C ARG A 219 0.95 6.83 -9.63
N TRP A 220 1.44 6.46 -10.81
CA TRP A 220 1.76 7.43 -11.86
C TRP A 220 0.60 8.36 -12.18
N LYS A 221 -0.62 7.84 -12.23
CA LYS A 221 -1.86 8.59 -12.49
C LYS A 221 -2.38 9.42 -11.32
N ASP A 222 -1.88 9.24 -10.11
CA ASP A 222 -2.28 10.01 -8.92
C ASP A 222 -1.27 11.12 -8.62
N MET A 223 -0.08 11.09 -9.24
CA MET A 223 0.88 12.19 -9.28
C MET A 223 0.22 13.42 -9.93
N TYR A 224 0.59 14.58 -9.47
CA TYR A 224 0.20 15.85 -10.08
C TYR A 224 1.42 16.76 -10.25
N ILE A 225 1.35 17.72 -11.17
CA ILE A 225 2.45 18.60 -11.52
C ILE A 225 2.20 19.97 -10.91
N SER A 226 3.00 20.36 -9.91
CA SER A 226 2.90 21.66 -9.23
C SER A 226 4.13 22.51 -9.55
N GLY A 227 3.93 23.59 -10.29
CA GLY A 227 5.02 24.48 -10.68
C GLY A 227 6.11 23.84 -11.52
N GLY A 228 5.77 22.80 -12.30
CA GLY A 228 6.69 22.06 -13.15
C GLY A 228 7.39 20.89 -12.44
N GLU A 229 7.07 20.66 -11.16
CA GLU A 229 7.65 19.57 -10.36
C GLU A 229 6.63 18.47 -10.09
N ASN A 230 7.06 17.22 -10.19
CA ASN A 230 6.23 16.07 -9.87
C ASN A 230 5.97 15.99 -8.38
N VAL A 231 4.69 15.92 -7.99
CA VAL A 231 4.26 15.78 -6.60
C VAL A 231 3.55 14.44 -6.41
N TYR A 232 4.04 13.68 -5.47
CA TYR A 232 3.52 12.35 -5.15
C TYR A 232 2.68 12.43 -3.88
N PRO A 233 1.35 12.23 -3.96
CA PRO A 233 0.42 12.29 -2.82
C PRO A 233 0.87 11.51 -1.59
N ALA A 234 1.42 10.30 -1.77
CA ALA A 234 1.85 9.44 -0.68
C ALA A 234 2.92 10.08 0.23
N GLU A 235 3.81 10.91 -0.31
CA GLU A 235 4.81 11.64 0.48
C GLU A 235 4.13 12.63 1.44
N ILE A 236 3.12 13.32 0.96
CA ILE A 236 2.37 14.31 1.76
C ILE A 236 1.52 13.58 2.80
N GLU A 237 0.85 12.50 2.40
CA GLU A 237 0.04 11.66 3.30
C GLU A 237 0.88 11.12 4.46
N ASN A 238 2.11 10.67 4.21
CA ASN A 238 3.04 10.24 5.25
C ASN A 238 3.38 11.36 6.26
N VAL A 239 3.54 12.59 5.80
CA VAL A 239 3.77 13.75 6.67
C VAL A 239 2.51 14.05 7.49
N LEU A 240 1.33 13.97 6.88
CA LEU A 240 0.05 14.20 7.57
C LEU A 240 -0.20 13.18 8.69
N TYR A 241 0.13 11.92 8.47
CA TYR A 241 0.00 10.86 9.49
C TYR A 241 0.91 11.04 10.72
N GLN A 242 1.87 11.97 10.69
CA GLN A 242 2.66 12.35 11.88
C GLN A 242 1.84 13.19 12.88
N LEU A 243 0.73 13.78 12.45
CA LEU A 243 -0.20 14.49 13.32
C LEU A 243 -1.07 13.48 14.09
N PRO A 244 -0.99 13.43 15.43
CA PRO A 244 -1.66 12.39 16.22
C PRO A 244 -3.18 12.40 16.13
N GLN A 245 -3.77 13.54 15.75
CA GLN A 245 -5.22 13.73 15.60
C GLN A 245 -5.76 13.08 14.33
N ILE A 246 -4.93 12.85 13.32
CA ILE A 246 -5.36 12.32 12.03
C ILE A 246 -5.58 10.82 12.12
N ALA A 247 -6.79 10.38 11.77
CA ALA A 247 -7.13 8.97 11.57
C ALA A 247 -6.85 8.54 10.13
N GLU A 248 -7.25 9.36 9.14
CA GLU A 248 -7.08 9.06 7.72
C GLU A 248 -6.72 10.32 6.94
N ALA A 249 -5.87 10.16 5.92
CA ALA A 249 -5.45 11.24 5.02
C ALA A 249 -5.46 10.76 3.57
N ALA A 250 -5.92 11.62 2.66
CA ALA A 250 -5.79 11.44 1.22
C ALA A 250 -5.50 12.79 0.55
N ILE A 251 -4.57 12.78 -0.40
CA ILE A 251 -4.23 13.95 -1.22
C ILE A 251 -4.66 13.70 -2.66
N ILE A 252 -5.26 14.71 -3.29
CA ILE A 252 -5.48 14.73 -4.73
C ILE A 252 -4.89 16.01 -5.33
N GLY A 253 -4.44 15.94 -6.59
CA GLY A 253 -4.15 17.11 -7.39
C GLY A 253 -5.46 17.78 -7.83
N ILE A 254 -5.48 19.11 -7.74
CA ILE A 254 -6.56 19.96 -8.24
C ILE A 254 -5.98 21.07 -9.11
N PRO A 255 -6.70 21.58 -10.13
CA PRO A 255 -6.25 22.69 -10.95
C PRO A 255 -5.96 23.95 -10.14
N ASP A 256 -4.87 24.63 -10.47
CA ASP A 256 -4.45 25.92 -9.87
C ASP A 256 -3.93 26.86 -10.95
N GLU A 257 -4.38 28.11 -10.95
CA GLU A 257 -4.01 29.11 -11.97
C GLU A 257 -2.51 29.48 -11.97
N ARG A 258 -1.86 29.38 -10.84
CA ARG A 258 -0.45 29.76 -10.66
C ARG A 258 0.51 28.60 -10.84
N TRP A 259 0.14 27.41 -10.34
CA TRP A 259 1.02 26.27 -10.25
C TRP A 259 0.68 25.17 -11.27
N GLY A 260 -0.37 25.36 -12.10
CA GLY A 260 -0.96 24.33 -12.96
C GLY A 260 -1.83 23.41 -12.16
N GLU A 261 -1.23 22.72 -11.20
CA GLU A 261 -1.96 21.93 -10.20
C GLU A 261 -1.42 22.18 -8.80
N THR A 262 -2.23 21.89 -7.78
CA THR A 262 -1.85 21.92 -6.38
C THR A 262 -2.53 20.79 -5.60
N GLY A 263 -2.01 20.49 -4.40
CA GLY A 263 -2.59 19.48 -3.54
C GLY A 263 -3.82 19.97 -2.77
N LYS A 264 -4.86 19.14 -2.70
CA LYS A 264 -5.96 19.27 -1.73
C LYS A 264 -5.95 18.07 -0.80
N ALA A 265 -5.92 18.32 0.51
CA ALA A 265 -5.97 17.29 1.54
C ALA A 265 -7.40 17.00 1.97
N PHE A 266 -7.76 15.72 2.05
CA PHE A 266 -8.97 15.22 2.70
C PHE A 266 -8.56 14.45 3.96
N LEU A 267 -9.06 14.89 5.12
CA LEU A 267 -8.64 14.37 6.41
C LEU A 267 -9.85 13.89 7.21
N ALA A 268 -9.76 12.67 7.77
CA ALA A 268 -10.64 12.21 8.82
C ALA A 268 -9.89 12.24 10.16
N LEU A 269 -10.50 12.85 11.17
CA LEU A 269 -9.91 12.95 12.51
C LEU A 269 -10.30 11.75 13.36
N LYS A 270 -9.49 11.46 14.37
CA LYS A 270 -9.83 10.49 15.40
C LYS A 270 -11.02 10.99 16.23
N PRO A 271 -11.84 10.09 16.80
CA PRO A 271 -12.99 10.50 17.61
C PRO A 271 -12.59 11.43 18.75
N GLY A 272 -13.26 12.60 18.82
CA GLY A 272 -13.01 13.61 19.86
C GLY A 272 -11.81 14.51 19.66
N GLU A 273 -11.07 14.33 18.57
CA GLU A 273 -9.95 15.21 18.24
C GLU A 273 -10.40 16.41 17.41
N GLU A 274 -9.71 17.52 17.55
CA GLU A 274 -9.90 18.76 16.79
C GLU A 274 -8.58 19.17 16.14
N LEU A 275 -8.62 19.68 14.93
CA LEU A 275 -7.46 20.17 14.19
C LEU A 275 -7.92 21.25 13.21
N GLU A 276 -7.18 22.36 13.13
CA GLU A 276 -7.49 23.43 12.19
C GLU A 276 -6.64 23.31 10.92
N GLU A 277 -7.18 23.74 9.78
CA GLU A 277 -6.45 23.77 8.50
C GLU A 277 -5.08 24.44 8.61
N LYS A 278 -5.00 25.59 9.33
CA LYS A 278 -3.74 26.32 9.51
C LYS A 278 -2.64 25.48 10.18
N ASP A 279 -3.01 24.59 11.10
CA ASP A 279 -2.05 23.75 11.82
C ASP A 279 -1.55 22.62 10.91
N VAL A 280 -2.43 22.06 10.09
CA VAL A 280 -2.08 21.08 9.04
C VAL A 280 -1.09 21.69 8.05
N ILE A 281 -1.42 22.86 7.48
CA ILE A 281 -0.57 23.55 6.52
C ILE A 281 0.77 23.92 7.15
N SER A 282 0.77 24.41 8.40
CA SER A 282 2.01 24.74 9.14
C SER A 282 2.89 23.51 9.37
N HIS A 283 2.29 22.34 9.66
CA HIS A 283 3.01 21.08 9.78
C HIS A 283 3.63 20.66 8.44
N CYS A 284 2.88 20.72 7.36
CA CYS A 284 3.38 20.42 6.02
C CYS A 284 4.53 21.35 5.61
N LEU A 285 4.42 22.65 5.87
CA LEU A 285 5.48 23.62 5.57
C LEU A 285 6.81 23.37 6.28
N LYS A 286 6.78 22.73 7.45
CA LYS A 286 8.00 22.36 8.20
C LYS A 286 8.68 21.10 7.67
N ASN A 287 7.94 20.23 7.00
CA ASN A 287 8.39 18.87 6.65
C ASN A 287 8.48 18.63 5.13
N LEU A 288 7.93 19.52 4.30
CA LEU A 288 7.86 19.37 2.85
C LEU A 288 8.41 20.59 2.12
N ALA A 289 8.87 20.37 0.89
CA ALA A 289 9.15 21.48 -0.02
C ALA A 289 7.85 22.26 -0.32
N LYS A 290 7.96 23.58 -0.50
CA LYS A 290 6.81 24.49 -0.58
C LYS A 290 5.78 24.12 -1.66
N PHE A 291 6.23 23.62 -2.81
CA PHE A 291 5.36 23.23 -3.92
C PHE A 291 4.57 21.93 -3.65
N LYS A 292 4.97 21.14 -2.64
CA LYS A 292 4.28 19.93 -2.19
C LYS A 292 3.22 20.20 -1.13
N VAL A 293 3.23 21.38 -0.50
CA VAL A 293 2.29 21.71 0.57
C VAL A 293 0.88 21.84 0.02
N PRO A 294 -0.12 21.13 0.56
CA PRO A 294 -1.50 21.28 0.13
C PRO A 294 -1.97 22.71 0.28
N GLN A 295 -2.72 23.21 -0.70
CA GLN A 295 -3.25 24.57 -0.66
C GLN A 295 -4.53 24.68 0.16
N SER A 296 -5.25 23.58 0.31
CA SER A 296 -6.47 23.52 1.11
C SER A 296 -6.66 22.18 1.80
N VAL A 297 -7.42 22.19 2.89
CA VAL A 297 -7.77 21.01 3.68
C VAL A 297 -9.29 20.93 3.79
N GLU A 298 -9.82 19.73 3.60
CA GLU A 298 -11.22 19.41 3.83
C GLU A 298 -11.30 18.31 4.88
N PHE A 299 -12.03 18.57 5.97
CA PHE A 299 -12.29 17.58 6.99
C PHE A 299 -13.56 16.82 6.64
N ILE A 300 -13.49 15.49 6.65
CA ILE A 300 -14.58 14.58 6.32
C ILE A 300 -14.68 13.48 7.38
N ASP A 301 -15.85 12.88 7.51
CA ASP A 301 -16.07 11.83 8.53
C ASP A 301 -15.30 10.55 8.21
N VAL A 302 -15.25 10.15 6.92
CA VAL A 302 -14.60 8.92 6.45
C VAL A 302 -14.16 9.06 4.99
N LEU A 303 -13.00 8.51 4.64
CA LEU A 303 -12.54 8.44 3.26
C LEU A 303 -13.32 7.36 2.47
N PRO A 304 -13.73 7.65 1.22
CA PRO A 304 -14.40 6.67 0.37
C PRO A 304 -13.45 5.49 0.06
N ARG A 305 -13.96 4.26 0.21
CA ARG A 305 -13.18 3.03 0.01
C ARG A 305 -13.91 2.05 -0.89
N ASN A 306 -13.15 1.22 -1.59
CA ASN A 306 -13.69 0.05 -2.27
C ASN A 306 -13.90 -1.12 -1.30
N ALA A 307 -14.48 -2.22 -1.79
CA ALA A 307 -14.73 -3.43 -1.00
C ALA A 307 -13.47 -4.10 -0.41
N THR A 308 -12.28 -3.73 -0.89
CA THR A 308 -10.99 -4.24 -0.37
C THR A 308 -10.34 -3.30 0.63
N GLY A 309 -11.00 -2.20 1.00
CA GLY A 309 -10.51 -1.20 1.96
C GLY A 309 -9.56 -0.14 1.37
N LYS A 310 -9.35 -0.11 0.04
CA LYS A 310 -8.50 0.88 -0.63
C LYS A 310 -9.24 2.21 -0.81
N VAL A 311 -8.59 3.33 -0.48
CA VAL A 311 -9.13 4.68 -0.69
C VAL A 311 -9.36 4.94 -2.18
N LEU A 312 -10.53 5.49 -2.50
CA LEU A 312 -10.95 5.84 -3.85
C LEU A 312 -10.68 7.33 -4.13
N LYS A 313 -9.43 7.70 -4.44
CA LYS A 313 -9.05 9.08 -4.79
C LYS A 313 -9.87 9.64 -5.96
N ARG A 314 -10.27 8.78 -6.90
CA ARG A 314 -11.15 9.17 -8.00
C ARG A 314 -12.48 9.73 -7.49
N THR A 315 -13.11 9.10 -6.52
CA THR A 315 -14.36 9.57 -5.92
C THR A 315 -14.20 10.93 -5.24
N LEU A 316 -13.07 11.15 -4.55
CA LEU A 316 -12.74 12.46 -3.97
C LEU A 316 -12.58 13.53 -5.05
N ARG A 317 -11.89 13.19 -6.14
CA ARG A 317 -11.69 14.10 -7.28
C ARG A 317 -13.00 14.44 -7.97
N GLU A 318 -13.85 13.45 -8.28
CA GLU A 318 -15.17 13.63 -8.88
C GLU A 318 -16.11 14.46 -7.96
N GLY A 319 -16.06 14.24 -6.66
CA GLY A 319 -16.85 15.01 -5.68
C GLY A 319 -16.44 16.47 -5.61
N PHE A 320 -15.16 16.78 -5.80
CA PHE A 320 -14.64 18.14 -5.75
C PHE A 320 -14.76 18.89 -7.09
N LEU A 321 -14.40 18.24 -8.20
CA LEU A 321 -14.35 18.85 -9.53
C LEU A 321 -15.64 18.72 -10.32
N GLY A 322 -16.61 17.88 -9.88
CA GLY A 322 -17.79 17.48 -10.64
C GLY A 322 -17.50 16.29 -11.57
N THR A 323 -18.57 15.65 -12.06
CA THR A 323 -18.50 14.42 -12.87
C THR A 323 -17.84 14.59 -14.25
N ASP A 324 -17.61 15.84 -14.69
CA ASP A 324 -17.03 16.18 -16.01
C ASP A 324 -15.54 16.56 -15.92
N ALA A 325 -14.87 16.27 -14.82
CA ALA A 325 -13.44 16.54 -14.70
C ALA A 325 -12.64 15.73 -15.75
N PRO A 326 -11.80 16.38 -16.57
CA PRO A 326 -10.96 15.68 -17.54
C PRO A 326 -10.09 14.66 -16.81
N ALA A 327 -9.96 13.46 -17.40
CA ALA A 327 -8.94 12.53 -16.96
C ALA A 327 -7.59 13.24 -17.11
N ILE A 328 -6.90 13.46 -16.00
CA ILE A 328 -5.54 13.99 -15.99
C ILE A 328 -4.68 12.96 -16.70
N SER A 329 -4.01 13.39 -17.72
CA SER A 329 -3.20 12.61 -18.69
C SER A 329 -2.06 11.88 -18.02
#